data_a93063a0cfd1aaee70e37c1564951d0b
#
_entry.id   a93063a0cfd1aaee70e37c1564951d0b
#
_cell.length_a   1.000
_cell.length_b   1.000
_cell.length_c   1.000
_cell.angle_alpha   90.00
_cell.angle_beta   90.00
_cell.angle_gamma   90.00
#
_symmetry.space_group_name_H-M   'P 1'
#
loop_
_entity.id
_entity.type
_entity.pdbx_description
1 polymer ?
#
loop_
_entity_poly.entity_id
_entity_poly.type
_entity_poly.pdbx_seq_one_letter_code
_entity_poly.pdbx_strand_id
1 'polypeptide(L)'
;TADFSPLSREKFEAYIGKKVAKFPEDIFVWKKNTDGKFITQPGKYFQKWMEWRTKNITDFMALARKEVKAANPKVSFGTYTGAWYPSYYEVGVNFASKKYDPAKDFSWATPEYKNYGYAELIDLYATGNYYTDITIEEYKKTNRNIWNETDSQAQAGTWYCVEGSCQHLRQILKDNKFMGGILVDQFYDNPGKLSETIEMNLRRSDGLMVFDIVHII
;
A
#
# COMPACT_ATOMS: atom_id res chain seq x y z
N THR A 1 -5.53 -2.08 12.42
CA THR A 1 -5.19 -0.72 12.03
C THR A 1 -4.38 0.05 13.05
N ALA A 2 -4.26 -0.36 14.29
CA ALA A 2 -3.45 0.45 15.18
C ALA A 2 -3.09 -0.30 16.46
N ASP A 3 -1.86 -0.19 16.84
CA ASP A 3 -1.45 -0.43 18.19
C ASP A 3 -1.65 0.86 19.01
N PHE A 4 -2.70 0.91 19.81
CA PHE A 4 -2.98 1.97 20.77
C PHE A 4 -2.50 1.64 22.18
N SER A 5 -1.41 0.85 22.28
CA SER A 5 -0.78 0.56 23.56
C SER A 5 -0.25 1.82 24.24
N PRO A 6 -0.02 1.78 25.57
CA PRO A 6 0.63 2.86 26.27
C PRO A 6 1.99 3.25 25.69
N LEU A 7 2.76 2.27 25.20
CA LEU A 7 4.05 2.49 24.55
C LEU A 7 3.92 3.27 23.24
N SER A 8 2.95 2.90 22.40
CA SER A 8 2.68 3.61 21.15
C SER A 8 2.21 5.03 21.39
N ARG A 9 1.38 5.25 22.42
CA ARG A 9 0.98 6.58 22.85
C ARG A 9 2.19 7.41 23.27
N GLU A 10 3.05 6.88 24.14
CA GLU A 10 4.24 7.57 24.62
C GLU A 10 5.18 7.99 23.48
N LYS A 11 5.47 7.06 22.56
CA LYS A 11 6.33 7.32 21.40
C LYS A 11 5.72 8.34 20.45
N PHE A 12 4.42 8.28 20.24
CA PHE A 12 3.73 9.26 19.39
C PHE A 12 3.73 10.65 20.04
N GLU A 13 3.43 10.75 21.33
CA GLU A 13 3.49 12.01 22.09
C GLU A 13 4.90 12.63 22.05
N ALA A 14 5.94 11.79 22.16
CA ALA A 14 7.32 12.24 21.97
C ALA A 14 7.58 12.76 20.54
N TYR A 15 7.05 12.07 19.52
CA TYR A 15 7.18 12.49 18.13
C TYR A 15 6.53 13.84 17.85
N ILE A 16 5.33 14.09 18.38
CA ILE A 16 4.62 15.38 18.17
C ILE A 16 5.00 16.47 19.18
N GLY A 17 5.85 16.15 20.17
CA GLY A 17 6.32 17.09 21.21
C GLY A 17 5.24 17.55 22.20
N LYS A 18 4.13 16.81 22.35
CA LYS A 18 3.02 17.18 23.24
C LYS A 18 2.16 15.99 23.65
N LYS A 19 1.44 16.14 24.76
CA LYS A 19 0.50 15.12 25.24
C LYS A 19 -0.79 15.12 24.43
N VAL A 20 -1.33 13.92 24.22
CA VAL A 20 -2.64 13.69 23.59
C VAL A 20 -3.68 13.57 24.69
N ALA A 21 -4.58 14.55 24.77
CA ALA A 21 -5.55 14.66 25.89
C ALA A 21 -6.56 13.50 25.87
N LYS A 22 -7.11 13.18 24.69
CA LYS A 22 -8.06 12.08 24.50
C LYS A 22 -7.47 11.05 23.57
N PHE A 23 -6.93 9.99 24.11
CA PHE A 23 -6.32 8.91 23.34
C PHE A 23 -7.15 7.63 23.51
N PRO A 24 -7.62 6.96 22.43
CA PRO A 24 -7.28 7.19 21.02
C PRO A 24 -8.17 8.17 20.25
N GLU A 25 -9.17 8.80 20.85
CA GLU A 25 -10.21 9.59 20.18
C GLU A 25 -9.65 10.78 19.39
N ASP A 26 -8.56 11.40 19.89
CA ASP A 26 -7.87 12.47 19.17
C ASP A 26 -7.10 11.95 17.92
N ILE A 27 -6.95 10.62 17.77
CA ILE A 27 -6.41 9.97 16.59
C ILE A 27 -7.56 9.61 15.65
N PHE A 28 -8.43 8.70 16.05
CA PHE A 28 -9.69 8.40 15.37
C PHE A 28 -10.62 7.58 16.27
N VAL A 29 -11.90 7.57 15.88
CA VAL A 29 -12.93 6.71 16.48
C VAL A 29 -13.66 5.93 15.40
N TRP A 30 -14.14 4.74 15.77
CA TRP A 30 -15.07 3.98 14.94
C TRP A 30 -16.49 4.44 15.24
N LYS A 31 -17.22 4.83 14.20
CA LYS A 31 -18.64 5.17 14.29
C LYS A 31 -19.44 4.35 13.30
N LYS A 32 -20.70 4.09 13.62
CA LYS A 32 -21.65 3.57 12.64
C LYS A 32 -22.17 4.73 11.79
N ASN A 33 -22.16 4.56 10.48
CA ASN A 33 -22.85 5.46 9.56
C ASN A 33 -24.38 5.19 9.56
N THR A 34 -25.12 5.92 8.72
CA THR A 34 -26.58 5.77 8.56
C THR A 34 -26.99 4.35 8.11
N ASP A 35 -26.13 3.65 7.39
CA ASP A 35 -26.36 2.29 6.89
C ASP A 35 -25.92 1.21 7.89
N GLY A 36 -25.51 1.60 9.10
CA GLY A 36 -25.07 0.72 10.15
C GLY A 36 -23.64 0.17 9.97
N LYS A 37 -22.91 0.60 8.95
CA LYS A 37 -21.51 0.24 8.71
C LYS A 37 -20.57 1.03 9.61
N PHE A 38 -19.52 0.37 10.11
CA PHE A 38 -18.47 1.06 10.85
C PHE A 38 -17.58 1.84 9.89
N ILE A 39 -17.41 3.13 10.18
CA ILE A 39 -16.50 4.03 9.50
C ILE A 39 -15.50 4.63 10.47
N THR A 40 -14.32 4.96 10.01
CA THR A 40 -13.32 5.70 10.79
C THR A 40 -13.64 7.18 10.72
N GLN A 41 -13.79 7.83 11.90
CA GLN A 41 -13.85 9.27 11.98
C GLN A 41 -12.50 9.79 12.46
N PRO A 42 -11.76 10.52 11.59
CA PRO A 42 -10.47 11.10 11.95
C PRO A 42 -10.57 12.11 13.10
N GLY A 43 -9.63 12.03 14.03
CA GLY A 43 -9.39 13.04 15.06
C GLY A 43 -8.36 14.07 14.62
N LYS A 44 -8.07 15.05 15.47
CA LYS A 44 -7.17 16.18 15.16
C LYS A 44 -5.71 15.78 14.89
N TYR A 45 -5.30 14.58 15.32
CA TYR A 45 -3.93 14.07 15.10
C TYR A 45 -3.88 12.90 14.11
N PHE A 46 -4.97 12.60 13.41
CA PHE A 46 -5.05 11.45 12.49
C PHE A 46 -3.91 11.44 11.47
N GLN A 47 -3.76 12.52 10.70
CA GLN A 47 -2.70 12.60 9.68
C GLN A 47 -1.29 12.48 10.30
N LYS A 48 -1.03 13.10 11.45
CA LYS A 48 0.26 12.99 12.14
C LYS A 48 0.51 11.60 12.71
N TRP A 49 -0.54 10.88 13.11
CA TRP A 49 -0.44 9.49 13.51
C TRP A 49 -0.06 8.59 12.33
N MET A 50 -0.69 8.78 11.15
CA MET A 50 -0.33 8.04 9.94
C MET A 50 1.12 8.32 9.54
N GLU A 51 1.53 9.56 9.56
CA GLU A 51 2.91 10.00 9.30
C GLU A 51 3.93 9.33 10.25
N TRP A 52 3.65 9.35 11.55
CA TRP A 52 4.51 8.72 12.55
C TRP A 52 4.61 7.20 12.38
N ARG A 53 3.51 6.54 12.11
CA ARG A 53 3.52 5.08 11.86
C ARG A 53 4.38 4.73 10.65
N THR A 54 4.19 5.47 9.58
CA THR A 54 4.96 5.28 8.35
C THR A 54 6.44 5.52 8.56
N LYS A 55 6.80 6.55 9.34
CA LYS A 55 8.18 6.78 9.74
C LYS A 55 8.80 5.56 10.42
N ASN A 56 8.08 4.93 11.36
CA ASN A 56 8.59 3.76 12.08
C ASN A 56 8.87 2.58 11.13
N ILE A 57 7.99 2.34 10.15
CA ILE A 57 8.22 1.27 9.15
C ILE A 57 9.40 1.62 8.24
N THR A 58 9.52 2.87 7.80
CA THR A 58 10.63 3.30 6.95
C THR A 58 11.97 3.23 7.70
N ASP A 59 12.01 3.61 8.97
CA ASP A 59 13.20 3.49 9.82
C ASP A 59 13.61 2.02 9.98
N PHE A 60 12.64 1.12 10.17
CA PHE A 60 12.88 -0.33 10.20
C PHE A 60 13.44 -0.84 8.87
N MET A 61 12.86 -0.46 7.73
CA MET A 61 13.34 -0.87 6.41
C MET A 61 14.78 -0.38 6.15
N ALA A 62 15.08 0.84 6.55
CA ALA A 62 16.44 1.39 6.44
C ALA A 62 17.44 0.61 7.30
N LEU A 63 17.09 0.29 8.55
CA LEU A 63 17.91 -0.51 9.44
C LEU A 63 18.12 -1.93 8.89
N ALA A 64 17.03 -2.59 8.51
CA ALA A 64 17.08 -3.95 7.97
C ALA A 64 17.98 -4.03 6.71
N ARG A 65 17.81 -3.07 5.78
CA ARG A 65 18.69 -2.98 4.60
C ARG A 65 20.15 -2.81 5.01
N LYS A 66 20.44 -1.92 5.93
CA LYS A 66 21.79 -1.67 6.40
C LYS A 66 22.44 -2.96 6.93
N GLU A 67 21.75 -3.70 7.78
CA GLU A 67 22.28 -4.93 8.38
C GLU A 67 22.46 -6.05 7.33
N VAL A 68 21.48 -6.22 6.42
CA VAL A 68 21.61 -7.20 5.31
C VAL A 68 22.81 -6.87 4.43
N LYS A 69 22.96 -5.61 4.03
CA LYS A 69 24.08 -5.20 3.17
C LYS A 69 25.43 -5.24 3.87
N ALA A 70 25.46 -5.04 5.18
CA ALA A 70 26.69 -5.22 5.99
C ALA A 70 27.10 -6.69 6.06
N ALA A 71 26.15 -7.59 6.20
CA ALA A 71 26.41 -9.04 6.24
C ALA A 71 26.82 -9.58 4.84
N ASN A 72 26.14 -9.15 3.78
CA ASN A 72 26.49 -9.52 2.40
C ASN A 72 25.99 -8.46 1.41
N PRO A 73 26.87 -7.61 0.87
CA PRO A 73 26.48 -6.53 -0.05
C PRO A 73 25.91 -7.03 -1.39
N LYS A 74 26.13 -8.30 -1.75
CA LYS A 74 25.61 -8.89 -3.00
C LYS A 74 24.17 -9.38 -2.90
N VAL A 75 23.64 -9.57 -1.69
CA VAL A 75 22.26 -10.01 -1.50
C VAL A 75 21.30 -8.86 -1.84
N SER A 76 20.30 -9.12 -2.68
CA SER A 76 19.24 -8.17 -2.96
C SER A 76 18.30 -8.06 -1.76
N PHE A 77 18.03 -6.83 -1.33
CA PHE A 77 17.04 -6.52 -0.30
C PHE A 77 15.71 -6.21 -0.99
N GLY A 78 14.74 -7.10 -0.83
CA GLY A 78 13.46 -7.03 -1.52
C GLY A 78 12.28 -6.85 -0.59
N THR A 79 11.15 -6.47 -1.16
CA THR A 79 9.87 -6.43 -0.47
C THR A 79 8.73 -6.89 -1.38
N TYR A 80 7.67 -7.35 -0.75
CA TYR A 80 6.38 -7.56 -1.38
C TYR A 80 5.34 -6.65 -0.75
N THR A 81 4.50 -6.01 -1.59
CA THR A 81 3.29 -5.31 -1.17
C THR A 81 2.16 -5.60 -2.14
N GLY A 82 0.91 -5.45 -1.70
CA GLY A 82 -0.20 -5.39 -2.64
C GLY A 82 -0.15 -4.09 -3.46
N ALA A 83 -0.76 -4.10 -4.63
CA ALA A 83 -0.79 -2.94 -5.52
C ALA A 83 -1.77 -1.83 -5.09
N TRP A 84 -2.53 -2.04 -4.03
CA TRP A 84 -3.56 -1.12 -3.52
C TRP A 84 -2.98 -0.07 -2.55
N TYR A 85 -2.08 0.75 -3.04
CA TYR A 85 -1.42 1.82 -2.28
C TYR A 85 -2.36 2.72 -1.47
N PRO A 86 -3.56 3.09 -1.98
CA PRO A 86 -4.45 4.02 -1.27
C PRO A 86 -4.86 3.59 0.12
N SER A 87 -4.84 2.28 0.42
CA SER A 87 -5.21 1.73 1.74
C SER A 87 -4.02 1.40 2.66
N TYR A 88 -2.78 1.43 2.15
CA TYR A 88 -1.60 1.03 2.92
C TYR A 88 -1.26 1.96 4.07
N TYR A 89 -1.73 3.22 4.05
CA TYR A 89 -1.60 4.12 5.20
C TYR A 89 -2.25 3.55 6.46
N GLU A 90 -3.32 2.75 6.33
CA GLU A 90 -4.03 2.14 7.46
C GLU A 90 -3.15 1.14 8.24
N VAL A 91 -2.17 0.56 7.59
CA VAL A 91 -1.18 -0.33 8.22
C VAL A 91 0.17 0.35 8.44
N GLY A 92 0.27 1.66 8.19
CA GLY A 92 1.47 2.47 8.42
C GLY A 92 2.57 2.23 7.39
N VAL A 93 2.22 1.86 6.16
CA VAL A 93 3.19 1.57 5.10
C VAL A 93 3.11 2.63 4.00
N ASN A 94 4.26 3.22 3.66
CA ASN A 94 4.44 4.06 2.49
C ASN A 94 5.53 3.45 1.61
N PHE A 95 5.12 2.59 0.71
CA PHE A 95 6.06 1.94 -0.20
C PHE A 95 6.42 2.77 -1.45
N ALA A 96 5.92 4.00 -1.53
CA ALA A 96 6.20 4.89 -2.65
C ALA A 96 7.63 5.44 -2.62
N SER A 97 8.06 5.99 -3.74
CA SER A 97 9.26 6.82 -3.85
C SER A 97 9.08 8.14 -3.09
N LYS A 98 10.15 8.66 -2.49
CA LYS A 98 10.17 10.02 -1.90
C LYS A 98 9.94 11.13 -2.93
N LYS A 99 10.08 10.82 -4.22
CA LYS A 99 9.77 11.74 -5.34
C LYS A 99 8.27 11.85 -5.62
N TYR A 100 7.45 10.94 -5.10
CA TYR A 100 5.99 11.00 -5.18
C TYR A 100 5.43 11.73 -3.97
N ASP A 101 4.44 12.59 -4.18
CA ASP A 101 3.81 13.38 -3.13
C ASP A 101 2.36 12.93 -2.90
N PRO A 102 2.10 12.02 -1.94
CA PRO A 102 0.76 11.50 -1.68
C PRO A 102 -0.25 12.57 -1.27
N ALA A 103 0.20 13.69 -0.68
CA ALA A 103 -0.70 14.75 -0.23
C ALA A 103 -1.43 15.46 -1.38
N LYS A 104 -0.96 15.28 -2.63
CA LYS A 104 -1.64 15.81 -3.81
C LYS A 104 -2.85 14.97 -4.22
N ASP A 105 -2.83 13.68 -3.90
CA ASP A 105 -3.83 12.72 -4.36
C ASP A 105 -4.73 12.22 -3.21
N PHE A 106 -4.25 12.29 -1.96
CA PHE A 106 -4.93 11.70 -0.80
C PHE A 106 -4.99 12.66 0.38
N SER A 107 -6.20 12.94 0.85
CA SER A 107 -6.47 13.84 1.98
C SER A 107 -5.94 13.35 3.34
N TRP A 108 -5.67 12.06 3.47
CA TRP A 108 -5.09 11.49 4.69
C TRP A 108 -3.59 11.74 4.83
N ALA A 109 -2.89 12.11 3.74
CA ALA A 109 -1.46 12.35 3.76
C ALA A 109 -1.13 13.81 4.12
N THR A 110 -0.06 14.00 4.90
CA THR A 110 0.58 15.32 5.09
C THR A 110 1.60 15.59 3.98
N PRO A 111 2.02 16.86 3.76
CA PRO A 111 3.14 17.15 2.85
C PRO A 111 4.45 16.43 3.24
N GLU A 112 4.67 16.15 4.54
CA GLU A 112 5.83 15.46 5.06
C GLU A 112 5.76 13.93 4.87
N TYR A 113 4.58 13.37 4.61
CA TYR A 113 4.37 11.92 4.45
C TYR A 113 5.27 11.30 3.38
N LYS A 114 5.54 12.02 2.29
CA LYS A 114 6.46 11.58 1.22
C LYS A 114 7.87 11.30 1.69
N ASN A 115 8.34 11.96 2.76
CA ASN A 115 9.70 11.78 3.30
C ASN A 115 9.91 10.38 3.88
N TYR A 116 8.82 9.68 4.17
CA TYR A 116 8.79 8.33 4.72
C TYR A 116 8.44 7.26 3.68
N GLY A 117 8.56 7.59 2.39
CA GLY A 117 8.56 6.59 1.32
C GLY A 117 9.86 5.78 1.36
N TYR A 118 9.80 4.48 1.07
CA TYR A 118 10.97 3.61 1.15
C TYR A 118 11.34 2.89 -0.15
N ALA A 119 10.73 3.25 -1.28
CA ALA A 119 11.02 2.57 -2.55
C ALA A 119 12.51 2.55 -2.89
N GLU A 120 13.25 3.62 -2.60
CA GLU A 120 14.69 3.74 -2.86
C GLU A 120 15.55 2.80 -1.99
N LEU A 121 14.98 2.21 -0.96
CA LEU A 121 15.67 1.23 -0.11
C LEU A 121 15.58 -0.20 -0.67
N ILE A 122 14.80 -0.42 -1.73
CA ILE A 122 14.44 -1.75 -2.21
C ILE A 122 15.17 -2.06 -3.52
N ASP A 123 15.89 -3.18 -3.54
CA ASP A 123 16.59 -3.67 -4.74
C ASP A 123 15.65 -4.52 -5.62
N LEU A 124 14.70 -5.23 -5.01
CA LEU A 124 13.73 -6.11 -5.68
C LEU A 124 12.33 -5.84 -5.14
N TYR A 125 11.50 -5.26 -5.98
CA TYR A 125 10.14 -4.89 -5.61
C TYR A 125 9.13 -5.82 -6.28
N ALA A 126 8.31 -6.53 -5.50
CA ALA A 126 7.18 -7.32 -6.00
C ALA A 126 5.87 -6.71 -5.51
N THR A 127 4.88 -6.64 -6.40
CA THR A 127 3.56 -6.10 -6.10
C THR A 127 2.48 -7.12 -6.43
N GLY A 128 1.50 -7.26 -5.58
CA GLY A 128 0.36 -8.15 -5.83
C GLY A 128 -0.72 -7.45 -6.65
N ASN A 129 -0.74 -7.64 -7.96
CA ASN A 129 -1.81 -7.17 -8.85
C ASN A 129 -2.93 -8.23 -8.89
N TYR A 130 -3.50 -8.58 -7.74
CA TYR A 130 -4.42 -9.70 -7.54
C TYR A 130 -5.85 -9.32 -7.90
N TYR A 131 -6.06 -9.02 -9.19
CA TYR A 131 -7.35 -8.60 -9.72
C TYR A 131 -7.80 -9.50 -10.87
N THR A 132 -9.08 -9.77 -10.91
CA THR A 132 -9.72 -10.49 -12.05
C THR A 132 -10.08 -9.56 -13.19
N ASP A 133 -10.23 -8.27 -12.95
CA ASP A 133 -10.35 -7.28 -14.03
C ASP A 133 -8.94 -6.90 -14.52
N ILE A 134 -8.69 -7.11 -15.80
CA ILE A 134 -7.36 -6.92 -16.39
C ILE A 134 -7.18 -5.48 -16.83
N THR A 135 -8.18 -4.94 -17.54
CA THR A 135 -8.14 -3.59 -18.10
C THR A 135 -8.95 -2.60 -17.28
N ILE A 136 -8.61 -1.31 -17.44
CA ILE A 136 -9.41 -0.20 -16.86
C ILE A 136 -10.82 -0.21 -17.41
N GLU A 137 -10.99 -0.62 -18.66
CA GLU A 137 -12.31 -0.69 -19.30
C GLU A 137 -13.19 -1.80 -18.67
N GLU A 138 -12.61 -2.99 -18.41
CA GLU A 138 -13.31 -4.05 -17.68
C GLU A 138 -13.71 -3.58 -16.29
N TYR A 139 -12.78 -3.01 -15.53
CA TYR A 139 -13.05 -2.51 -14.19
C TYR A 139 -14.20 -1.51 -14.14
N LYS A 140 -14.25 -0.57 -15.10
CA LYS A 140 -15.34 0.41 -15.19
C LYS A 140 -16.70 -0.23 -15.50
N LYS A 141 -16.73 -1.33 -16.26
CA LYS A 141 -17.97 -2.07 -16.58
C LYS A 141 -18.44 -2.90 -15.39
N THR A 142 -17.53 -3.53 -14.67
CA THR A 142 -17.88 -4.39 -13.54
C THR A 142 -18.30 -3.61 -12.31
N ASN A 143 -17.83 -2.36 -12.18
CA ASN A 143 -18.07 -1.48 -11.03
C ASN A 143 -18.00 -2.23 -9.69
N ARG A 144 -17.07 -3.18 -9.60
CA ARG A 144 -16.89 -4.01 -8.42
C ARG A 144 -16.19 -3.20 -7.34
N ASN A 145 -16.94 -2.72 -6.39
CA ASN A 145 -16.37 -2.31 -5.10
C ASN A 145 -16.04 -3.56 -4.28
N ILE A 146 -14.89 -4.18 -4.57
CA ILE A 146 -14.49 -5.50 -4.05
C ILE A 146 -14.21 -5.45 -2.54
N TRP A 147 -13.98 -4.26 -1.96
CA TRP A 147 -13.36 -4.14 -0.65
C TRP A 147 -14.21 -3.50 0.44
N ASN A 148 -15.50 -3.22 0.25
CA ASN A 148 -16.28 -2.42 1.23
C ASN A 148 -15.55 -1.11 1.61
N GLU A 149 -15.10 -0.39 0.61
CA GLU A 149 -14.06 0.63 0.73
C GLU A 149 -14.50 1.83 1.54
N THR A 150 -13.58 2.34 2.34
CA THR A 150 -13.69 3.66 2.95
C THR A 150 -13.64 4.74 1.84
N ASP A 151 -14.14 5.94 2.11
CA ASP A 151 -14.20 7.03 1.12
C ASP A 151 -12.85 7.33 0.46
N SER A 152 -11.73 7.09 1.16
CA SER A 152 -10.37 7.25 0.62
C SER A 152 -10.02 6.22 -0.46
N GLN A 153 -10.63 5.05 -0.43
CA GLN A 153 -10.44 3.98 -1.42
C GLN A 153 -11.37 4.18 -2.63
N ALA A 154 -12.59 4.66 -2.42
CA ALA A 154 -13.49 5.02 -3.50
C ALA A 154 -12.89 6.11 -4.42
N GLN A 155 -12.03 6.98 -3.89
CA GLN A 155 -11.27 7.96 -4.67
C GLN A 155 -10.11 7.36 -5.47
N ALA A 156 -9.76 6.11 -5.24
CA ALA A 156 -8.63 5.45 -5.89
C ALA A 156 -8.85 5.17 -7.39
N GLY A 157 -10.06 5.30 -7.90
CA GLY A 157 -10.35 5.18 -9.32
C GLY A 157 -9.93 3.80 -9.87
N THR A 158 -8.96 3.79 -10.76
CA THR A 158 -8.55 2.59 -11.50
C THR A 158 -7.50 1.72 -10.82
N TRP A 159 -7.20 1.90 -9.53
CA TRP A 159 -6.20 1.11 -8.81
C TRP A 159 -6.52 -0.40 -8.74
N TYR A 160 -7.77 -0.78 -8.89
CA TYR A 160 -8.25 -2.14 -8.62
C TYR A 160 -8.47 -2.99 -9.89
N CYS A 161 -7.59 -2.80 -10.88
CA CYS A 161 -7.40 -3.71 -12.00
C CYS A 161 -5.91 -3.81 -12.34
N VAL A 162 -5.52 -4.83 -13.09
CA VAL A 162 -4.11 -5.09 -13.40
C VAL A 162 -3.46 -3.92 -14.15
N GLU A 163 -4.10 -3.43 -15.21
CA GLU A 163 -3.60 -2.30 -15.99
C GLU A 163 -3.47 -1.03 -15.14
N GLY A 164 -4.54 -0.67 -14.43
CA GLY A 164 -4.59 0.56 -13.64
C GLY A 164 -3.60 0.53 -12.48
N SER A 165 -3.50 -0.61 -11.76
CA SER A 165 -2.51 -0.75 -10.68
C SER A 165 -1.08 -0.60 -11.19
N CYS A 166 -0.73 -1.22 -12.34
CA CYS A 166 0.60 -1.03 -12.93
C CYS A 166 0.87 0.43 -13.31
N GLN A 167 -0.13 1.15 -13.87
CA GLN A 167 0.03 2.58 -14.19
C GLN A 167 0.29 3.41 -12.93
N HIS A 168 -0.47 3.19 -11.87
CA HIS A 168 -0.30 3.89 -10.60
C HIS A 168 1.02 3.53 -9.91
N LEU A 169 1.41 2.24 -9.95
CA LEU A 169 2.70 1.80 -9.43
C LEU A 169 3.87 2.53 -10.11
N ARG A 170 3.83 2.72 -11.44
CA ARG A 170 4.83 3.54 -12.14
C ARG A 170 4.85 4.99 -11.64
N GLN A 171 3.68 5.57 -11.35
CA GLN A 171 3.59 6.93 -10.82
C GLN A 171 4.19 7.05 -9.42
N ILE A 172 3.92 6.10 -8.53
CA ILE A 172 4.35 6.17 -7.13
C ILE A 172 5.77 5.66 -6.89
N LEU A 173 6.21 4.64 -7.65
CA LEU A 173 7.56 4.07 -7.53
C LEU A 173 8.60 4.85 -8.32
N LYS A 174 8.18 5.70 -9.26
CA LYS A 174 9.06 6.50 -10.12
C LYS A 174 10.06 5.61 -10.89
N ASP A 175 11.35 5.85 -10.70
CA ASP A 175 12.43 5.15 -11.40
C ASP A 175 12.69 3.73 -10.84
N ASN A 176 12.03 3.35 -9.74
CA ASN A 176 12.23 2.04 -9.14
C ASN A 176 11.51 0.96 -9.96
N LYS A 177 12.22 -0.14 -10.22
CA LYS A 177 11.67 -1.30 -10.92
C LYS A 177 10.75 -2.10 -10.01
N PHE A 178 9.73 -2.73 -10.61
CA PHE A 178 8.84 -3.64 -9.89
C PHE A 178 8.39 -4.81 -10.76
N MET A 179 8.15 -5.94 -10.13
CA MET A 179 7.49 -7.10 -10.73
C MET A 179 6.00 -7.05 -10.42
N GLY A 180 5.16 -7.16 -11.47
CA GLY A 180 3.74 -7.33 -11.29
C GLY A 180 3.41 -8.77 -10.85
N GLY A 181 2.69 -8.92 -9.75
CA GLY A 181 2.34 -10.22 -9.20
C GLY A 181 0.95 -10.68 -9.62
N ILE A 182 0.80 -11.97 -9.85
CA ILE A 182 -0.47 -12.62 -10.12
C ILE A 182 -0.79 -13.65 -9.02
N LEU A 183 -2.07 -13.82 -8.71
CA LEU A 183 -2.58 -14.90 -7.86
C LEU A 183 -3.24 -15.93 -8.78
N VAL A 184 -2.58 -17.07 -9.01
CA VAL A 184 -3.03 -18.08 -9.98
C VAL A 184 -4.40 -18.66 -9.61
N ASP A 185 -4.66 -18.84 -8.32
CA ASP A 185 -5.93 -19.36 -7.80
C ASP A 185 -7.17 -18.57 -8.27
N GLN A 186 -7.02 -17.28 -8.56
CA GLN A 186 -8.13 -16.46 -9.08
C GLN A 186 -8.60 -16.87 -10.49
N PHE A 187 -7.81 -17.68 -11.19
CA PHE A 187 -8.03 -18.04 -12.59
C PHE A 187 -8.22 -19.54 -12.82
N TYR A 188 -8.49 -20.30 -11.76
CA TYR A 188 -8.63 -21.75 -11.81
C TYR A 188 -9.57 -22.22 -12.94
N ASP A 189 -10.72 -21.57 -13.10
CA ASP A 189 -11.72 -21.88 -14.11
C ASP A 189 -11.54 -21.11 -15.43
N ASN A 190 -10.49 -20.28 -15.57
CA ASN A 190 -10.30 -19.43 -16.75
C ASN A 190 -8.82 -19.26 -17.12
N PRO A 191 -8.17 -20.29 -17.68
CA PRO A 191 -6.77 -20.23 -18.08
C PRO A 191 -6.49 -19.20 -19.18
N GLY A 192 -7.46 -18.88 -20.03
CA GLY A 192 -7.33 -17.81 -21.02
C GLY A 192 -7.12 -16.46 -20.35
N LYS A 193 -7.91 -16.16 -19.35
CA LYS A 193 -7.77 -14.91 -18.58
C LYS A 193 -6.48 -14.84 -17.77
N LEU A 194 -5.97 -15.99 -17.29
CA LEU A 194 -4.64 -16.06 -16.69
C LEU A 194 -3.55 -15.62 -17.68
N SER A 195 -3.60 -16.12 -18.91
CA SER A 195 -2.63 -15.74 -19.97
C SER A 195 -2.69 -14.22 -20.24
N GLU A 196 -3.87 -13.65 -20.39
CA GLU A 196 -4.05 -12.21 -20.60
C GLU A 196 -3.51 -11.38 -19.41
N THR A 197 -3.73 -11.87 -18.17
CA THR A 197 -3.20 -11.23 -16.95
C THR A 197 -1.66 -11.25 -16.91
N ILE A 198 -1.06 -12.38 -17.29
CA ILE A 198 0.40 -12.52 -17.42
C ILE A 198 0.94 -11.50 -18.42
N GLU A 199 0.35 -11.47 -19.63
CA GLU A 199 0.77 -10.54 -20.69
C GLU A 199 0.62 -9.07 -20.26
N MET A 200 -0.46 -8.70 -19.58
CA MET A 200 -0.66 -7.34 -19.10
C MET A 200 0.43 -6.95 -18.09
N ASN A 201 0.71 -7.81 -17.11
CA ASN A 201 1.78 -7.57 -16.14
C ASN A 201 3.14 -7.43 -16.82
N LEU A 202 3.53 -8.35 -17.70
CA LEU A 202 4.81 -8.30 -18.44
C LEU A 202 4.94 -7.05 -19.31
N ARG A 203 3.85 -6.57 -19.88
CA ARG A 203 3.83 -5.35 -20.71
C ARG A 203 3.98 -4.07 -19.89
N ARG A 204 3.50 -4.06 -18.64
CA ARG A 204 3.36 -2.85 -17.82
C ARG A 204 4.33 -2.76 -16.64
N SER A 205 5.03 -3.85 -16.31
CA SER A 205 6.02 -3.92 -15.22
C SER A 205 7.40 -4.36 -15.73
N ASP A 206 8.37 -4.55 -14.83
CA ASP A 206 9.74 -4.96 -15.19
C ASP A 206 9.94 -6.46 -15.06
N GLY A 207 8.91 -7.20 -14.70
CA GLY A 207 8.94 -8.64 -14.54
C GLY A 207 7.66 -9.18 -13.94
N LEU A 208 7.61 -10.47 -13.71
CA LEU A 208 6.43 -11.17 -13.20
C LEU A 208 6.77 -11.90 -11.90
N MET A 209 5.88 -11.82 -10.92
CA MET A 209 5.85 -12.68 -9.75
C MET A 209 4.59 -13.55 -9.82
N VAL A 210 4.77 -14.87 -9.73
CA VAL A 210 3.67 -15.84 -9.73
C VAL A 210 3.45 -16.33 -8.30
N PHE A 211 2.27 -16.10 -7.75
CA PHE A 211 1.84 -16.57 -6.45
C PHE A 211 0.63 -17.52 -6.62
N ASP A 212 0.70 -18.85 -6.28
CA ASP A 212 1.98 -19.47 -6.00
C ASP A 212 2.00 -20.86 -6.67
N ILE A 213 3.10 -21.57 -6.53
CA ILE A 213 3.34 -22.85 -7.21
C ILE A 213 2.36 -23.95 -6.78
N VAL A 214 1.82 -23.90 -5.57
CA VAL A 214 0.85 -24.90 -5.08
C VAL A 214 -0.46 -24.91 -5.89
N HIS A 215 -0.74 -23.84 -6.63
CA HIS A 215 -1.92 -23.76 -7.51
C HIS A 215 -1.65 -24.25 -8.93
N ILE A 216 -0.43 -24.75 -9.22
CA ILE A 216 -0.01 -25.17 -10.55
C ILE A 216 0.24 -26.69 -10.59
N ILE A 217 0.33 -27.34 -9.44
CA ILE A 217 0.64 -28.78 -9.29
C ILE A 217 -0.62 -29.59 -9.13
#